data_e33780c8f37b2592fae80e14fbad9919
#
_entry.id   e33780c8f37b2592fae80e14fbad9919
#
_cell.length_a   1.000
_cell.length_b   1.000
_cell.length_c   1.000
_cell.angle_alpha   90.00
_cell.angle_beta   90.00
_cell.angle_gamma   90.00
#
_symmetry.space_group_name_H-M   'P 1'
#
loop_
_entity.id
_entity.type
_entity.pdbx_description
1 polymer ?
#
loop_
_entity_poly.entity_id
_entity_poly.type
_entity_poly.pdbx_seq_one_letter_code
_entity_poly.pdbx_strand_id
1 'polypeptide(L)'
;MEIGASTSCFYPLETEKALDKVISLDFKTAEVFFNSPCELEEPFVKQMRKNADAGGTKIVSIHPFSSNLENNCIFGEYQRRYDDFIGMYQKHFHAAALLGADIAVIHGALAKQKRPLPEEHYFERFASLVDVGRREGVRVCQENVVNFRSQNIDFLKRMKKY
;
A
#
# COMPACT_ATOMS: atom_id res chain seq x y z
N MET A 1 -2.18 -17.82 16.86
CA MET A 1 -2.35 -16.42 16.40
C MET A 1 -0.94 -15.88 16.19
N GLU A 2 -0.63 -15.39 14.99
CA GLU A 2 0.64 -14.73 14.71
C GLU A 2 0.45 -13.22 14.86
N ILE A 3 1.45 -12.56 15.45
CA ILE A 3 1.50 -11.10 15.60
C ILE A 3 2.60 -10.59 14.70
N GLY A 4 2.30 -9.62 13.87
CA GLY A 4 3.26 -8.92 13.01
C GLY A 4 3.49 -7.49 13.45
N ALA A 5 4.49 -6.85 12.84
CA ALA A 5 4.77 -5.44 13.02
C ALA A 5 4.95 -4.74 11.66
N SER A 6 4.54 -3.47 11.58
CA SER A 6 4.84 -2.61 10.44
C SER A 6 6.17 -1.91 10.66
N THR A 7 6.96 -1.75 9.59
CA THR A 7 8.18 -0.95 9.62
C THR A 7 7.90 0.51 9.99
N SER A 8 6.68 1.01 9.72
CA SER A 8 6.25 2.36 10.11
C SER A 8 6.28 2.62 11.63
N CYS A 9 6.23 1.55 12.45
CA CYS A 9 6.35 1.67 13.92
C CYS A 9 7.71 2.23 14.37
N PHE A 10 8.70 2.18 13.50
CA PHE A 10 10.07 2.62 13.78
C PHE A 10 10.44 3.91 13.03
N TYR A 11 9.47 4.58 12.40
CA TYR A 11 9.71 5.88 11.77
C TYR A 11 10.35 6.86 12.78
N PRO A 12 11.41 7.62 12.43
CA PRO A 12 11.95 7.88 11.09
C PRO A 12 13.16 7.00 10.69
N LEU A 13 13.30 5.79 11.20
CA LEU A 13 14.34 4.89 10.69
C LEU A 13 14.09 4.60 9.20
N GLU A 14 15.17 4.49 8.44
CA GLU A 14 15.13 4.04 7.04
C GLU A 14 14.49 2.64 6.96
N THR A 15 13.77 2.38 5.89
CA THR A 15 12.88 1.21 5.75
C THR A 15 13.61 -0.13 5.98
N GLU A 16 14.83 -0.28 5.45
CA GLU A 16 15.64 -1.47 5.66
C GLU A 16 16.09 -1.64 7.13
N LYS A 17 16.44 -0.55 7.81
CA LYS A 17 16.81 -0.57 9.23
C LYS A 17 15.61 -0.87 10.12
N ALA A 18 14.44 -0.34 9.75
CA ALA A 18 13.19 -0.64 10.42
C ALA A 18 12.81 -2.12 10.27
N LEU A 19 13.01 -2.70 9.07
CA LEU A 19 12.80 -4.13 8.85
C LEU A 19 13.78 -4.98 9.67
N ASP A 20 15.08 -4.62 9.71
CA ASP A 20 16.07 -5.30 10.54
C ASP A 20 15.68 -5.26 12.04
N LYS A 21 15.04 -4.16 12.46
CA LYS A 21 14.52 -4.04 13.83
C LYS A 21 13.35 -4.99 14.08
N VAL A 22 12.40 -5.09 13.13
CA VAL A 22 11.29 -6.06 13.18
C VAL A 22 11.84 -7.48 13.32
N ILE A 23 12.82 -7.84 12.48
CA ILE A 23 13.50 -9.14 12.49
C ILE A 23 14.18 -9.39 13.85
N SER A 24 14.94 -8.41 14.35
CA SER A 24 15.67 -8.53 15.63
C SER A 24 14.77 -8.74 16.85
N LEU A 25 13.51 -8.31 16.75
CA LEU A 25 12.47 -8.51 17.76
C LEU A 25 11.70 -9.82 17.59
N ASP A 26 12.14 -10.70 16.69
CA ASP A 26 11.56 -12.03 16.41
C ASP A 26 10.10 -12.02 15.93
N PHE A 27 9.65 -10.93 15.29
CA PHE A 27 8.35 -10.93 14.62
C PHE A 27 8.39 -11.87 13.40
N LYS A 28 7.40 -12.78 13.31
CA LYS A 28 7.33 -13.75 12.22
C LYS A 28 6.65 -13.23 10.97
N THR A 29 5.91 -12.12 11.11
CA THR A 29 5.26 -11.42 10.00
C THR A 29 5.55 -9.94 10.05
N ALA A 30 5.70 -9.32 8.87
CA ALA A 30 5.94 -7.89 8.74
C ALA A 30 5.08 -7.25 7.64
N GLU A 31 4.74 -6.00 7.84
CA GLU A 31 4.35 -5.07 6.79
C GLU A 31 5.53 -4.16 6.48
N VAL A 32 5.80 -3.96 5.18
CA VAL A 32 6.80 -2.98 4.74
C VAL A 32 6.09 -1.69 4.32
N PHE A 33 6.32 -0.63 5.07
CA PHE A 33 5.91 0.72 4.71
C PHE A 33 7.06 1.38 3.95
N PHE A 34 6.88 1.58 2.63
CA PHE A 34 7.83 2.33 1.82
C PHE A 34 7.74 3.83 2.12
N ASN A 35 8.89 4.52 2.16
CA ASN A 35 8.97 5.94 2.48
C ASN A 35 9.51 6.79 1.32
N SER A 36 10.14 6.17 0.31
CA SER A 36 10.80 6.87 -0.79
C SER A 36 10.72 6.11 -2.11
N PRO A 37 10.68 6.80 -3.27
CA PRO A 37 10.72 6.16 -4.58
C PRO A 37 11.95 5.28 -4.83
N CYS A 38 13.12 5.62 -4.28
CA CYS A 38 14.34 4.82 -4.44
C CYS A 38 14.27 3.46 -3.75
N GLU A 39 13.38 3.31 -2.74
CA GLU A 39 13.14 2.05 -2.06
C GLU A 39 12.36 1.03 -2.90
N LEU A 40 11.82 1.45 -4.06
CA LEU A 40 11.12 0.57 -5.01
C LEU A 40 12.08 -0.05 -6.05
N GLU A 41 13.36 0.31 -6.02
CA GLU A 41 14.34 -0.24 -6.94
C GLU A 41 14.60 -1.73 -6.64
N GLU A 42 14.60 -2.57 -7.69
CA GLU A 42 14.72 -4.02 -7.53
C GLU A 42 15.89 -4.49 -6.66
N PRO A 43 17.12 -3.94 -6.78
CA PRO A 43 18.24 -4.39 -5.95
C PRO A 43 17.99 -4.16 -4.45
N PHE A 44 17.37 -3.03 -4.11
CA PHE A 44 17.01 -2.69 -2.74
C PHE A 44 15.93 -3.64 -2.20
N VAL A 45 14.86 -3.84 -2.96
CA VAL A 45 13.75 -4.71 -2.60
C VAL A 45 14.21 -6.17 -2.43
N LYS A 46 15.05 -6.67 -3.36
CA LYS A 46 15.62 -8.02 -3.28
C LYS A 46 16.52 -8.22 -2.06
N GLN A 47 17.28 -7.17 -1.67
CA GLN A 47 18.09 -7.25 -0.45
C GLN A 47 17.21 -7.30 0.81
N MET A 48 16.15 -6.50 0.88
CA MET A 48 15.19 -6.55 1.99
C MET A 48 14.54 -7.93 2.10
N ARG A 49 14.12 -8.52 0.97
CA ARG A 49 13.58 -9.88 0.93
C ARG A 49 14.57 -10.89 1.48
N LYS A 50 15.82 -10.84 1.05
CA LYS A 50 16.89 -11.73 1.53
C LYS A 50 17.09 -11.60 3.04
N ASN A 51 17.09 -10.39 3.59
CA ASN A 51 17.23 -10.15 5.02
C ASN A 51 16.05 -10.75 5.80
N ALA A 52 14.82 -10.53 5.33
CA ALA A 52 13.61 -11.07 5.94
C ALA A 52 13.63 -12.61 5.96
N ASP A 53 13.96 -13.23 4.82
CA ASP A 53 14.05 -14.70 4.71
C ASP A 53 15.13 -15.27 5.65
N ALA A 54 16.30 -14.63 5.73
CA ALA A 54 17.37 -15.03 6.64
C ALA A 54 16.98 -14.92 8.12
N GLY A 55 16.15 -13.90 8.46
CA GLY A 55 15.63 -13.71 9.82
C GLY A 55 14.38 -14.53 10.14
N GLY A 56 13.84 -15.29 9.18
CA GLY A 56 12.61 -16.06 9.35
C GLY A 56 11.35 -15.21 9.51
N THR A 57 11.35 -13.97 8.95
CA THR A 57 10.21 -13.04 8.96
C THR A 57 9.56 -13.04 7.58
N LYS A 58 8.27 -13.36 7.51
CA LYS A 58 7.48 -13.28 6.27
C LYS A 58 6.94 -11.86 6.08
N ILE A 59 7.23 -11.23 4.95
CA ILE A 59 6.58 -9.98 4.57
C ILE A 59 5.21 -10.32 3.98
N VAL A 60 4.12 -9.84 4.60
CA VAL A 60 2.74 -10.19 4.24
C VAL A 60 2.04 -9.07 3.47
N SER A 61 2.43 -7.83 3.71
CA SER A 61 1.83 -6.66 3.06
C SER A 61 2.85 -5.55 2.84
N ILE A 62 2.50 -4.66 1.92
CA ILE A 62 3.17 -3.38 1.77
C ILE A 62 2.20 -2.23 2.00
N HIS A 63 2.74 -1.09 2.41
CA HIS A 63 2.03 0.18 2.45
C HIS A 63 2.79 1.21 1.60
N PRO A 64 2.19 1.79 0.55
CA PRO A 64 2.81 2.82 -0.25
C PRO A 64 3.01 4.14 0.52
N PHE A 65 4.15 4.81 0.33
CA PHE A 65 4.40 6.15 0.92
C PHE A 65 3.45 7.23 0.39
N SER A 66 2.79 6.95 -0.71
CA SER A 66 1.90 7.88 -1.41
C SER A 66 0.51 8.00 -0.80
N SER A 67 0.21 7.32 0.32
CA SER A 67 -1.13 7.30 0.92
C SER A 67 -1.73 8.69 1.16
N ASN A 68 -0.94 9.67 1.56
CA ASN A 68 -1.39 11.06 1.71
C ASN A 68 -1.65 11.77 0.36
N LEU A 69 -1.10 11.25 -0.73
CA LEU A 69 -1.26 11.82 -2.07
C LEU A 69 -2.43 11.17 -2.83
N GLU A 70 -2.91 10.00 -2.42
CA GLU A 70 -3.99 9.26 -3.07
C GLU A 70 -5.23 10.12 -3.28
N ASN A 71 -5.58 10.91 -2.26
CA ASN A 71 -6.71 11.81 -2.29
C ASN A 71 -6.72 12.77 -3.49
N ASN A 72 -5.55 13.27 -3.88
CA ASN A 72 -5.42 14.26 -4.96
C ASN A 72 -4.95 13.66 -6.28
N CYS A 73 -4.31 12.51 -6.23
CA CYS A 73 -3.65 11.90 -7.39
C CYS A 73 -4.47 10.76 -7.97
N ILE A 74 -4.92 9.82 -7.15
CA ILE A 74 -5.77 8.72 -7.61
C ILE A 74 -7.25 9.13 -7.56
N PHE A 75 -7.70 9.69 -6.43
CA PHE A 75 -9.12 9.99 -6.18
C PHE A 75 -9.48 11.47 -6.33
N GLY A 76 -8.67 12.23 -7.08
CA GLY A 76 -8.93 13.60 -7.48
C GLY A 76 -9.47 13.71 -8.91
N GLU A 77 -10.00 14.87 -9.30
CA GLU A 77 -10.61 15.09 -10.62
C GLU A 77 -9.58 15.23 -11.78
N TYR A 78 -8.29 15.44 -11.48
CA TYR A 78 -7.29 15.72 -12.49
C TYR A 78 -6.76 14.44 -13.15
N GLN A 79 -7.25 14.13 -14.37
CA GLN A 79 -6.99 12.87 -15.07
C GLN A 79 -5.50 12.58 -15.26
N ARG A 80 -4.67 13.55 -15.69
CA ARG A 80 -3.22 13.31 -15.90
C ARG A 80 -2.49 12.88 -14.64
N ARG A 81 -2.90 13.38 -13.45
CA ARG A 81 -2.34 12.90 -12.18
C ARG A 81 -2.68 11.44 -11.93
N TYR A 82 -3.93 11.08 -12.22
CA TYR A 82 -4.36 9.69 -12.10
C TYR A 82 -3.53 8.78 -13.01
N ASP A 83 -3.36 9.16 -14.28
CA ASP A 83 -2.59 8.38 -15.26
C ASP A 83 -1.13 8.18 -14.82
N ASP A 84 -0.47 9.25 -14.34
CA ASP A 84 0.90 9.18 -13.83
C ASP A 84 1.01 8.31 -12.56
N PHE A 85 0.05 8.46 -11.63
CA PHE A 85 0.08 7.76 -10.36
C PHE A 85 -0.26 6.27 -10.47
N ILE A 86 -1.07 5.86 -11.43
CA ILE A 86 -1.29 4.43 -11.74
C ILE A 86 0.04 3.76 -12.09
N GLY A 87 0.90 4.40 -12.88
CA GLY A 87 2.25 3.89 -13.18
C GLY A 87 3.15 3.77 -11.94
N MET A 88 3.01 4.71 -10.99
CA MET A 88 3.74 4.62 -9.72
C MET A 88 3.23 3.48 -8.85
N TYR A 89 1.91 3.25 -8.80
CA TYR A 89 1.34 2.12 -8.06
C TYR A 89 1.75 0.77 -8.65
N GLN A 90 1.90 0.67 -9.96
CA GLN A 90 2.46 -0.53 -10.57
C GLN A 90 3.86 -0.86 -10.03
N LYS A 91 4.73 0.16 -9.85
CA LYS A 91 6.06 -0.05 -9.24
C LYS A 91 5.96 -0.55 -7.78
N HIS A 92 5.02 -0.02 -6.99
CA HIS A 92 4.80 -0.52 -5.63
C HIS A 92 4.33 -1.99 -5.63
N PHE A 93 3.42 -2.35 -6.53
CA PHE A 93 2.92 -3.72 -6.60
C PHE A 93 3.99 -4.69 -7.11
N HIS A 94 4.83 -4.25 -8.05
CA HIS A 94 6.00 -5.01 -8.46
C HIS A 94 6.98 -5.23 -7.29
N ALA A 95 7.27 -4.18 -6.51
CA ALA A 95 8.08 -4.29 -5.31
C ALA A 95 7.45 -5.24 -4.27
N ALA A 96 6.12 -5.19 -4.08
CA ALA A 96 5.41 -6.15 -3.23
C ALA A 96 5.64 -7.60 -3.67
N ALA A 97 5.47 -7.88 -4.96
CA ALA A 97 5.70 -9.21 -5.53
C ALA A 97 7.15 -9.69 -5.28
N LEU A 98 8.15 -8.82 -5.50
CA LEU A 98 9.56 -9.13 -5.22
C LEU A 98 9.83 -9.39 -3.73
N LEU A 99 9.14 -8.68 -2.82
CA LEU A 99 9.20 -8.94 -1.37
C LEU A 99 8.49 -10.24 -0.99
N GLY A 100 7.67 -10.81 -1.88
CA GLY A 100 6.81 -11.96 -1.58
C GLY A 100 5.58 -11.59 -0.76
N ALA A 101 5.21 -10.31 -0.74
CA ALA A 101 3.96 -9.83 -0.18
C ALA A 101 2.84 -9.96 -1.21
N ASP A 102 1.69 -10.45 -0.80
CA ASP A 102 0.51 -10.60 -1.67
C ASP A 102 -0.58 -9.54 -1.40
N ILE A 103 -0.30 -8.57 -0.52
CA ILE A 103 -1.23 -7.51 -0.15
C ILE A 103 -0.55 -6.15 -0.27
N ALA A 104 -1.27 -5.18 -0.86
CA ALA A 104 -0.96 -3.76 -0.80
C ALA A 104 -2.13 -2.99 -0.18
N VAL A 105 -1.83 -2.16 0.81
CA VAL A 105 -2.82 -1.42 1.59
C VAL A 105 -2.96 0.01 1.04
N ILE A 106 -4.19 0.47 0.84
CA ILE A 106 -4.54 1.77 0.26
C ILE A 106 -5.48 2.52 1.22
N HIS A 107 -5.17 3.79 1.53
CA HIS A 107 -6.05 4.65 2.34
C HIS A 107 -7.23 5.21 1.56
N GLY A 108 -7.02 5.58 0.28
CA GLY A 108 -8.03 6.15 -0.59
C GLY A 108 -8.24 7.65 -0.39
N ALA A 109 -9.48 8.12 -0.55
CA ALA A 109 -9.83 9.54 -0.48
C ALA A 109 -10.29 9.97 0.91
N LEU A 110 -9.95 11.20 1.28
CA LEU A 110 -10.45 11.85 2.49
C LEU A 110 -11.99 11.96 2.46
N ALA A 111 -12.63 11.77 3.62
CA ALA A 111 -14.08 11.90 3.77
C ALA A 111 -14.56 13.34 3.50
N LYS A 112 -13.75 14.34 3.87
CA LYS A 112 -14.04 15.75 3.67
C LYS A 112 -13.14 16.32 2.59
N GLN A 113 -13.65 16.38 1.35
CA GLN A 113 -13.02 17.04 0.21
C GLN A 113 -13.87 18.23 -0.25
N LYS A 114 -13.23 19.28 -0.78
CA LYS A 114 -13.97 20.40 -1.41
C LYS A 114 -14.69 19.95 -2.69
N ARG A 115 -14.08 19.03 -3.44
CA ARG A 115 -14.59 18.45 -4.68
C ARG A 115 -14.35 16.95 -4.66
N PRO A 116 -15.24 16.17 -4.00
CA PRO A 116 -15.10 14.73 -3.95
C PRO A 116 -15.46 14.12 -5.31
N LEU A 117 -14.72 13.13 -5.74
CA LEU A 117 -15.16 12.29 -6.86
C LEU A 117 -16.54 11.67 -6.55
N PRO A 118 -17.44 11.60 -7.55
CA PRO A 118 -18.61 10.76 -7.47
C PRO A 118 -18.24 9.34 -7.01
N GLU A 119 -19.11 8.70 -6.27
CA GLU A 119 -18.82 7.39 -5.67
C GLU A 119 -18.50 6.33 -6.73
N GLU A 120 -19.23 6.34 -7.85
CA GLU A 120 -19.00 5.46 -8.97
C GLU A 120 -17.61 5.61 -9.57
N HIS A 121 -17.16 6.84 -9.84
CA HIS A 121 -15.80 7.11 -10.34
C HIS A 121 -14.72 6.72 -9.32
N TYR A 122 -15.00 6.83 -8.03
CA TYR A 122 -14.09 6.32 -7.00
C TYR A 122 -13.93 4.80 -7.14
N PHE A 123 -15.04 4.08 -7.29
CA PHE A 123 -15.03 2.62 -7.41
C PHE A 123 -14.33 2.16 -8.69
N GLU A 124 -14.58 2.83 -9.83
CA GLU A 124 -13.88 2.59 -11.10
C GLU A 124 -12.36 2.73 -10.94
N ARG A 125 -11.90 3.80 -10.29
CA ARG A 125 -10.47 4.03 -10.07
C ARG A 125 -9.86 3.03 -9.09
N PHE A 126 -10.59 2.66 -8.06
CA PHE A 126 -10.14 1.60 -7.16
C PHE A 126 -10.07 0.25 -7.87
N ALA A 127 -11.07 -0.09 -8.69
CA ALA A 127 -11.05 -1.29 -9.52
C ALA A 127 -9.85 -1.32 -10.48
N SER A 128 -9.50 -0.17 -11.08
CA SER A 128 -8.29 -0.05 -11.91
C SER A 128 -7.01 -0.35 -11.12
N LEU A 129 -6.89 0.13 -9.87
CA LEU A 129 -5.76 -0.24 -8.99
C LEU A 129 -5.74 -1.75 -8.71
N VAL A 130 -6.91 -2.35 -8.45
CA VAL A 130 -7.03 -3.80 -8.25
C VAL A 130 -6.56 -4.57 -9.47
N ASP A 131 -6.91 -4.12 -10.69
CA ASP A 131 -6.46 -4.76 -11.94
C ASP A 131 -4.96 -4.63 -12.15
N VAL A 132 -4.35 -3.48 -11.82
CA VAL A 132 -2.89 -3.31 -11.85
C VAL A 132 -2.22 -4.24 -10.86
N GLY A 133 -2.71 -4.29 -9.62
CA GLY A 133 -2.20 -5.19 -8.58
C GLY A 133 -2.29 -6.67 -8.97
N ARG A 134 -3.43 -7.06 -9.56
CA ARG A 134 -3.64 -8.44 -10.02
C ARG A 134 -2.62 -8.89 -11.06
N ARG A 135 -2.18 -8.00 -11.95
CA ARG A 135 -1.13 -8.31 -12.96
C ARG A 135 0.21 -8.63 -12.32
N GLU A 136 0.49 -8.06 -11.15
CA GLU A 136 1.71 -8.31 -10.36
C GLU A 136 1.50 -9.41 -9.30
N GLY A 137 0.33 -10.06 -9.26
CA GLY A 137 -0.01 -11.07 -8.27
C GLY A 137 -0.35 -10.53 -6.87
N VAL A 138 -0.66 -9.24 -6.77
CA VAL A 138 -0.90 -8.52 -5.52
C VAL A 138 -2.37 -8.14 -5.37
N ARG A 139 -2.94 -8.40 -4.19
CA ARG A 139 -4.28 -7.97 -3.81
C ARG A 139 -4.22 -6.55 -3.25
N VAL A 140 -4.98 -5.65 -3.84
CA VAL A 140 -5.13 -4.28 -3.34
C VAL A 140 -6.27 -4.25 -2.33
N CYS A 141 -5.99 -3.78 -1.12
CA CYS A 141 -6.93 -3.73 -0.02
C CYS A 141 -7.17 -2.29 0.43
N GLN A 142 -8.44 -1.91 0.50
CA GLN A 142 -8.84 -0.63 1.09
C GLN A 142 -8.75 -0.71 2.61
N GLU A 143 -7.97 0.17 3.21
CA GLU A 143 -7.91 0.29 4.66
C GLU A 143 -9.10 1.07 5.21
N ASN A 144 -9.65 0.62 6.34
CA ASN A 144 -10.65 1.37 7.09
C ASN A 144 -9.96 2.38 8.01
N VAL A 145 -9.82 3.62 7.53
CA VAL A 145 -9.07 4.69 8.22
C VAL A 145 -9.99 5.84 8.60
N VAL A 146 -9.82 6.34 9.83
CA VAL A 146 -10.52 7.55 10.31
C VAL A 146 -10.18 8.75 9.42
N ASN A 147 -11.16 9.59 9.12
CA ASN A 147 -11.11 10.74 8.21
C ASN A 147 -11.06 10.41 6.71
N PHE A 148 -11.03 9.15 6.32
CA PHE A 148 -11.15 8.72 4.92
C PHE A 148 -12.56 8.22 4.62
N ARG A 149 -12.93 8.13 3.33
CA ARG A 149 -14.26 7.62 2.90
C ARG A 149 -14.49 6.20 3.41
N SER A 150 -13.44 5.42 3.53
CA SER A 150 -13.43 4.06 4.06
C SER A 150 -13.79 3.93 5.54
N GLN A 151 -13.83 5.03 6.31
CA GLN A 151 -14.39 5.01 7.67
C GLN A 151 -15.87 4.61 7.71
N ASN A 152 -16.60 4.84 6.61
CA ASN A 152 -18.01 4.50 6.48
C ASN A 152 -18.16 3.05 5.98
N ILE A 153 -18.67 2.17 6.83
CA ILE A 153 -18.83 0.75 6.51
C ILE A 153 -19.83 0.52 5.35
N ASP A 154 -20.84 1.37 5.19
CA ASP A 154 -21.80 1.22 4.10
C ASP A 154 -21.19 1.65 2.76
N PHE A 155 -20.26 2.61 2.76
CA PHE A 155 -19.42 2.91 1.59
C PHE A 155 -18.60 1.67 1.16
N LEU A 156 -17.92 1.00 2.10
CA LEU A 156 -17.15 -0.21 1.83
C LEU A 156 -18.04 -1.37 1.33
N LYS A 157 -19.25 -1.52 1.90
CA LYS A 157 -20.21 -2.52 1.43
C LYS A 157 -20.67 -2.27 -0.02
N ARG A 158 -20.89 -1.00 -0.41
CA ARG A 158 -21.23 -0.65 -1.81
C ARG A 158 -20.05 -0.89 -2.73
N MET A 159 -18.85 -0.48 -2.36
CA MET A 159 -17.62 -0.72 -3.12
C MET A 159 -17.38 -2.22 -3.38
N LYS A 160 -17.66 -3.07 -2.37
CA LYS A 160 -17.52 -4.54 -2.51
C LYS A 160 -18.51 -5.14 -3.52
N LYS A 161 -19.66 -4.49 -3.76
CA LYS A 161 -20.69 -4.96 -4.70
C LYS A 161 -20.43 -4.50 -6.13
N TYR A 162 -19.61 -3.46 -6.30
CA TYR A 162 -19.19 -2.94 -7.59
C TYR A 162 -18.18 -3.87 -8.27
#